data_e76fbc9005c48d9825449beebee22594
#
_entry.id   e76fbc9005c48d9825449beebee22594
#
_cell.length_a   1.000
_cell.length_b   1.000
_cell.length_c   1.000
_cell.angle_alpha   90.00
_cell.angle_beta   90.00
_cell.angle_gamma   90.00
#
_symmetry.space_group_name_H-M   'P 1'
#
loop_
_entity.id
_entity.type
_entity.pdbx_description
1 polymer ?
#
loop_
_entity_poly.entity_id
_entity_poly.type
_entity_poly.pdbx_seq_one_letter_code
_entity_poly.pdbx_strand_id
1 'polypeptide(L)'
;MKKTILLTMLMLMTCLAGNAQHFKNSRYYDSKTGSLNYNQRYGDTWSNRYRYHIDPYNYYGLRLGLNLGTVQSDDPWLDGGKSRSGLNIGAVMGISLSQYTPLYFETGLMYTEKGGKQGSGNNKITYALNYVEVPLLVKYMYSPDGHFAVQPYLGGYLACGVSGKIKNFHDRAAYNSFGDDMEGLPRFQRFDGGLKFGCGVSYDVLYADICYSYGLSNISHDYFDSSHNSVFSLNIGVNF
;
A
#
# COMPACT_ATOMS: atom_id res chain seq x y z
N MET A 1 -16.63 -2.77 -16.89
CA MET A 1 -16.36 -1.71 -15.93
C MET A 1 -14.99 -1.81 -15.27
N LYS A 2 -14.57 -2.92 -14.61
CA LYS A 2 -13.22 -2.98 -13.94
C LYS A 2 -12.03 -2.77 -14.90
N LYS A 3 -12.10 -3.30 -16.13
CA LYS A 3 -11.03 -3.13 -17.14
C LYS A 3 -10.89 -1.70 -17.66
N THR A 4 -12.00 -0.98 -17.82
CA THR A 4 -12.00 0.44 -18.24
C THR A 4 -11.46 1.35 -17.15
N ILE A 5 -11.79 1.10 -15.89
CA ILE A 5 -11.25 1.86 -14.75
C ILE A 5 -9.73 1.66 -14.63
N LEU A 6 -9.25 0.43 -14.80
CA LEU A 6 -7.82 0.12 -14.77
C LEU A 6 -7.06 0.84 -15.89
N LEU A 7 -7.63 0.87 -17.11
CA LEU A 7 -7.01 1.51 -18.28
C LEU A 7 -6.96 3.04 -18.13
N THR A 8 -8.04 3.66 -17.62
CA THR A 8 -8.06 5.10 -17.35
C THR A 8 -7.10 5.49 -16.24
N MET A 9 -6.95 4.68 -15.20
CA MET A 9 -5.95 4.91 -14.14
C MET A 9 -4.52 4.76 -14.66
N LEU A 10 -4.25 3.78 -15.51
CA LEU A 10 -2.94 3.62 -16.13
C LEU A 10 -2.59 4.83 -17.03
N MET A 11 -3.56 5.35 -17.82
CA MET A 11 -3.39 6.59 -18.57
C MET A 11 -3.16 7.81 -17.66
N LEU A 12 -3.85 7.90 -16.55
CA LEU A 12 -3.65 9.00 -15.60
C LEU A 12 -2.24 8.95 -14.98
N MET A 13 -1.75 7.75 -14.64
CA MET A 13 -0.38 7.56 -14.13
C MET A 13 0.68 7.94 -15.16
N THR A 14 0.49 7.61 -16.44
CA THR A 14 1.44 8.01 -17.50
C THR A 14 1.46 9.52 -17.71
N CYS A 15 0.31 10.19 -17.63
CA CYS A 15 0.24 11.65 -17.67
C CYS A 15 0.93 12.31 -16.47
N LEU A 16 0.76 11.75 -15.27
CA LEU A 16 1.42 12.24 -14.05
C LEU A 16 2.93 12.00 -14.09
N ALA A 17 3.37 10.85 -14.59
CA ALA A 17 4.80 10.57 -14.79
C ALA A 17 5.44 11.54 -15.80
N GLY A 18 4.73 11.89 -16.88
CA GLY A 18 5.19 12.90 -17.84
C GLY A 18 5.35 14.29 -17.22
N ASN A 19 4.43 14.71 -16.36
CA ASN A 19 4.53 15.96 -15.64
C ASN A 19 5.62 15.94 -14.56
N ALA A 20 5.84 14.79 -13.91
CA ALA A 20 6.92 14.62 -12.94
C ALA A 20 8.30 14.70 -13.60
N GLN A 21 8.45 14.22 -14.83
CA GLN A 21 9.69 14.41 -15.62
C GLN A 21 9.93 15.89 -15.97
N HIS A 22 8.87 16.68 -16.17
CA HIS A 22 9.04 18.13 -16.36
C HIS A 22 9.56 18.83 -15.10
N PHE A 23 9.22 18.32 -13.91
CA PHE A 23 9.73 18.85 -12.64
C PHE A 23 11.24 18.55 -12.46
N LYS A 24 11.74 17.44 -13.00
CA LYS A 24 13.18 17.09 -13.03
C LYS A 24 14.02 18.04 -13.90
N ASN A 25 13.42 18.70 -14.89
CA ASN A 25 14.06 19.72 -15.70
C ASN A 25 14.08 21.10 -15.03
N SER A 26 13.76 21.19 -13.76
CA SER A 26 13.83 22.41 -12.99
C SER A 26 15.28 22.82 -12.75
N ARG A 27 15.49 24.08 -12.39
CA ARG A 27 16.79 24.77 -12.18
C ARG A 27 17.79 24.02 -11.26
N TYR A 28 17.32 23.01 -10.51
CA TYR A 28 18.09 22.21 -9.55
C TYR A 28 18.43 20.80 -10.04
N TYR A 29 17.98 20.43 -11.25
CA TYR A 29 18.22 19.12 -11.82
C TYR A 29 19.28 19.20 -12.91
N ASP A 30 20.38 18.48 -12.76
CA ASP A 30 21.38 18.35 -13.81
C ASP A 30 20.97 17.27 -14.80
N SER A 31 20.52 17.68 -15.99
CA SER A 31 20.10 16.78 -17.07
C SER A 31 21.20 15.89 -17.62
N LYS A 32 22.48 16.19 -17.36
CA LYS A 32 23.64 15.39 -17.82
C LYS A 32 23.99 14.27 -16.85
N THR A 33 23.81 14.48 -15.55
CA THR A 33 24.16 13.51 -14.53
C THR A 33 22.93 12.79 -13.95
N GLY A 34 21.72 13.25 -14.31
CA GLY A 34 20.46 12.69 -13.79
C GLY A 34 20.26 12.89 -12.29
N SER A 35 21.07 13.75 -11.67
CA SER A 35 21.03 14.02 -10.24
C SER A 35 20.58 15.45 -9.96
N LEU A 36 19.98 15.68 -8.80
CA LEU A 36 19.75 17.03 -8.30
C LEU A 36 21.08 17.68 -7.94
N ASN A 37 21.33 18.86 -8.50
CA ASN A 37 22.59 19.58 -8.32
C ASN A 37 22.67 20.20 -6.92
N TYR A 38 22.97 19.36 -5.94
CA TYR A 38 23.10 19.75 -4.54
C TYR A 38 24.38 20.53 -4.25
N ASN A 39 25.40 20.39 -5.12
CA ASN A 39 26.72 20.99 -4.92
C ASN A 39 26.76 22.52 -5.10
N GLN A 40 25.73 23.14 -5.67
CA GLN A 40 25.68 24.60 -5.77
C GLN A 40 25.30 25.33 -4.48
N ARG A 41 24.87 24.61 -3.44
CA ARG A 41 24.41 25.24 -2.18
C ARG A 41 25.43 25.17 -1.04
N TYR A 42 26.39 24.27 -1.13
CA TYR A 42 27.47 24.14 -0.14
C TYR A 42 28.80 23.99 -0.85
N GLY A 43 29.60 25.07 -0.79
CA GLY A 43 30.88 25.21 -1.43
C GLY A 43 31.81 24.01 -1.25
N ASP A 44 32.61 23.81 -2.28
CA ASP A 44 33.68 22.81 -2.41
C ASP A 44 34.44 22.55 -1.14
N THR A 45 34.41 21.33 -0.64
CA THR A 45 35.51 20.79 0.18
C THR A 45 35.65 19.29 0.00
N TRP A 46 36.75 18.93 -0.57
CA TRP A 46 37.50 17.68 -0.57
C TRP A 46 37.06 16.56 0.37
N SER A 47 36.10 15.72 -0.01
CA SER A 47 35.99 14.33 0.48
C SER A 47 34.89 13.52 -0.24
N ASN A 48 34.84 13.60 -1.56
CA ASN A 48 33.69 13.15 -2.37
C ASN A 48 33.83 11.76 -2.98
N ARG A 49 34.38 10.78 -2.26
CA ARG A 49 34.47 9.43 -2.86
C ARG A 49 33.35 8.47 -2.43
N TYR A 50 32.53 8.80 -1.44
CA TYR A 50 31.44 7.94 -0.93
C TYR A 50 30.27 8.73 -0.32
N ARG A 51 29.92 9.88 -0.89
CA ARG A 51 28.67 10.53 -0.47
C ARG A 51 27.53 10.04 -1.36
N TYR A 52 26.76 9.11 -0.86
CA TYR A 52 25.41 8.86 -1.36
C TYR A 52 24.66 10.19 -1.35
N HIS A 53 24.20 10.67 -2.49
CA HIS A 53 23.28 11.80 -2.51
C HIS A 53 21.95 11.34 -1.93
N ILE A 54 21.83 11.51 -0.65
CA ILE A 54 20.54 11.39 0.02
C ILE A 54 19.82 12.69 -0.26
N ASP A 55 18.75 12.60 -1.01
CA ASP A 55 17.86 13.74 -1.20
C ASP A 55 17.13 13.95 0.13
N PRO A 56 17.41 15.02 0.90
CA PRO A 56 16.78 15.25 2.21
C PRO A 56 15.35 15.72 2.07
N TYR A 57 14.75 15.64 0.87
CA TYR A 57 13.44 16.16 0.59
C TYR A 57 12.35 15.11 0.78
N ASN A 58 11.21 15.59 1.23
CA ASN A 58 9.99 14.82 1.26
C ASN A 58 9.59 14.46 -0.17
N TYR A 59 9.03 13.29 -0.37
CA TYR A 59 8.44 12.91 -1.64
C TYR A 59 6.95 12.66 -1.48
N TYR A 60 6.23 12.84 -2.57
CA TYR A 60 4.82 12.48 -2.68
C TYR A 60 4.69 11.37 -3.71
N GLY A 61 3.76 10.45 -3.48
CA GLY A 61 3.58 9.34 -4.40
C GLY A 61 2.13 8.97 -4.58
N LEU A 62 1.83 8.45 -5.76
CA LEU A 62 0.56 7.78 -6.03
C LEU A 62 0.82 6.29 -6.18
N ARG A 63 -0.06 5.48 -5.64
CA ARG A 63 0.03 4.02 -5.61
C ARG A 63 -1.23 3.41 -6.19
N LEU A 64 -1.04 2.37 -6.99
CA LEU A 64 -2.09 1.49 -7.49
C LEU A 64 -1.60 0.05 -7.38
N GLY A 65 -2.39 -0.85 -6.85
CA GLY A 65 -1.97 -2.21 -6.64
C GLY A 65 -3.10 -3.23 -6.65
N LEU A 66 -2.68 -4.47 -6.60
CA LEU A 66 -3.54 -5.63 -6.45
C LEU A 66 -3.23 -6.30 -5.12
N ASN A 67 -4.28 -6.62 -4.39
CA ASN A 67 -4.25 -7.35 -3.13
C ASN A 67 -4.68 -8.79 -3.33
N LEU A 68 -4.02 -9.70 -2.64
CA LEU A 68 -4.45 -11.07 -2.40
C LEU A 68 -4.68 -11.20 -0.90
N GLY A 69 -5.91 -10.99 -0.47
CA GLY A 69 -6.31 -11.02 0.94
C GLY A 69 -6.83 -12.39 1.35
N THR A 70 -6.51 -12.79 2.57
CA THR A 70 -7.10 -13.91 3.28
C THR A 70 -7.53 -13.45 4.67
N VAL A 71 -8.52 -14.10 5.24
CA VAL A 71 -8.88 -13.95 6.65
C VAL A 71 -8.40 -15.21 7.35
N GLN A 72 -7.53 -15.05 8.34
CA GLN A 72 -7.12 -16.12 9.25
C GLN A 72 -8.01 -16.07 10.48
N SER A 73 -8.55 -17.22 10.89
CA SER A 73 -9.44 -17.33 12.03
C SER A 73 -9.28 -18.70 12.67
N ASP A 74 -9.51 -18.75 13.97
CA ASP A 74 -9.64 -20.02 14.70
C ASP A 74 -10.99 -20.72 14.40
N ASP A 75 -11.91 -20.02 13.73
CA ASP A 75 -13.19 -20.59 13.31
C ASP A 75 -13.04 -21.36 11.99
N PRO A 76 -13.41 -22.65 11.94
CA PRO A 76 -13.33 -23.47 10.72
C PRO A 76 -14.12 -22.90 9.52
N TRP A 77 -15.08 -22.02 9.75
CA TRP A 77 -15.85 -21.36 8.70
C TRP A 77 -15.10 -20.20 8.04
N LEU A 78 -14.05 -19.68 8.69
CA LEU A 78 -13.23 -18.59 8.18
C LEU A 78 -11.79 -19.01 7.88
N ASP A 79 -11.28 -20.02 8.59
CA ASP A 79 -9.91 -20.50 8.42
C ASP A 79 -9.73 -21.36 7.17
N GLY A 80 -8.58 -21.28 6.55
CA GLY A 80 -8.21 -22.05 5.35
C GLY A 80 -8.94 -21.64 4.08
N GLY A 81 -9.56 -20.45 4.08
CA GLY A 81 -10.25 -19.89 2.93
C GLY A 81 -9.35 -19.59 1.75
N LYS A 82 -9.93 -19.46 0.57
CA LYS A 82 -9.25 -19.02 -0.64
C LYS A 82 -9.02 -17.51 -0.60
N SER A 83 -7.90 -17.06 -1.16
CA SER A 83 -7.62 -15.64 -1.26
C SER A 83 -8.65 -14.91 -2.12
N ARG A 84 -8.98 -13.70 -1.70
CA ARG A 84 -9.76 -12.73 -2.48
C ARG A 84 -8.82 -11.72 -3.13
N SER A 85 -8.95 -11.54 -4.44
CA SER A 85 -8.29 -10.45 -5.13
C SER A 85 -9.04 -9.14 -4.89
N GLY A 86 -8.31 -8.10 -4.56
CA GLY A 86 -8.81 -6.76 -4.31
C GLY A 86 -7.95 -5.68 -4.98
N LEU A 87 -8.41 -4.44 -4.91
CA LEU A 87 -7.70 -3.26 -5.38
C LEU A 87 -7.05 -2.53 -4.19
N ASN A 88 -5.90 -1.92 -4.45
CA ASN A 88 -5.23 -1.01 -3.54
C ASN A 88 -4.90 0.27 -4.30
N ILE A 89 -5.36 1.42 -3.81
CA ILE A 89 -5.11 2.72 -4.45
C ILE A 89 -5.02 3.82 -3.41
N GLY A 90 -4.10 4.76 -3.61
CA GLY A 90 -4.01 5.91 -2.73
C GLY A 90 -2.84 6.82 -3.02
N ALA A 91 -2.64 7.75 -2.11
CA ALA A 91 -1.55 8.70 -2.11
C ALA A 91 -0.72 8.54 -0.85
N VAL A 92 0.59 8.68 -0.99
CA VAL A 92 1.56 8.57 0.10
C VAL A 92 2.48 9.79 0.12
N MET A 93 3.05 10.02 1.28
CA MET A 93 4.05 11.05 1.53
C MET A 93 5.18 10.44 2.32
N GLY A 94 6.41 10.59 1.83
CA GLY A 94 7.62 10.20 2.54
C GLY A 94 8.33 11.40 3.10
N ILE A 95 8.62 11.38 4.39
CA ILE A 95 9.30 12.44 5.14
C ILE A 95 10.69 11.93 5.49
N SER A 96 11.73 12.66 5.12
CA SER A 96 13.09 12.31 5.48
C SER A 96 13.30 12.41 6.99
N LEU A 97 13.74 11.32 7.61
CA LEU A 97 14.02 11.26 9.05
C LEU A 97 15.43 11.71 9.40
N SER A 98 16.35 11.74 8.44
CA SER A 98 17.77 12.06 8.69
C SER A 98 18.40 12.69 7.46
N GLN A 99 19.29 13.65 7.69
CA GLN A 99 20.11 14.25 6.63
C GLN A 99 21.33 13.39 6.26
N TYR A 100 21.67 12.41 7.08
CA TYR A 100 22.87 11.58 6.92
C TYR A 100 22.56 10.15 6.50
N THR A 101 21.35 9.70 6.73
CA THR A 101 20.92 8.33 6.46
C THR A 101 19.68 8.36 5.59
N PRO A 102 19.60 7.57 4.53
CA PRO A 102 18.45 7.56 3.61
C PRO A 102 17.24 6.83 4.24
N LEU A 103 16.81 7.33 5.39
CA LEU A 103 15.64 6.84 6.12
C LEU A 103 14.47 7.81 5.94
N TYR A 104 13.33 7.25 5.58
CA TYR A 104 12.09 7.98 5.36
C TYR A 104 10.98 7.38 6.22
N PHE A 105 10.14 8.25 6.75
CA PHE A 105 8.85 7.87 7.29
C PHE A 105 7.79 8.07 6.19
N GLU A 106 7.21 6.99 5.71
CA GLU A 106 6.13 7.05 4.72
C GLU A 106 4.78 6.85 5.40
N THR A 107 3.87 7.77 5.14
CA THR A 107 2.47 7.70 5.52
C THR A 107 1.59 8.17 4.37
N GLY A 108 0.28 8.06 4.51
CA GLY A 108 -0.63 8.46 3.44
C GLY A 108 -2.05 7.99 3.68
N LEU A 109 -2.84 7.98 2.62
CA LEU A 109 -4.22 7.52 2.64
C LEU A 109 -4.43 6.56 1.47
N MET A 110 -4.77 5.32 1.81
CA MET A 110 -4.97 4.23 0.86
C MET A 110 -6.40 3.69 0.96
N TYR A 111 -7.08 3.53 -0.15
CA TYR A 111 -8.25 2.66 -0.22
C TYR A 111 -7.77 1.26 -0.54
N THR A 112 -8.12 0.29 0.30
CA THR A 112 -7.64 -1.09 0.17
C THR A 112 -8.78 -2.08 0.31
N GLU A 113 -8.92 -2.96 -0.65
CA GLU A 113 -9.87 -4.07 -0.62
C GLU A 113 -9.18 -5.30 -0.03
N LYS A 114 -9.68 -5.76 1.11
CA LYS A 114 -9.23 -6.94 1.86
C LYS A 114 -10.34 -8.00 1.92
N GLY A 115 -10.13 -9.02 2.75
CA GLY A 115 -11.08 -10.09 3.00
C GLY A 115 -10.68 -11.40 2.34
N GLY A 116 -11.59 -12.39 2.37
CA GLY A 116 -11.31 -13.75 1.93
C GLY A 116 -12.49 -14.41 1.23
N LYS A 117 -12.29 -15.65 0.84
CA LYS A 117 -13.32 -16.52 0.27
C LYS A 117 -13.22 -17.88 0.94
N GLN A 118 -14.36 -18.52 1.21
CA GLN A 118 -14.42 -19.87 1.75
C GLN A 118 -15.36 -20.76 0.94
N GLY A 119 -15.14 -22.08 1.01
CA GLY A 119 -15.95 -23.07 0.32
C GLY A 119 -15.54 -23.32 -1.12
N SER A 120 -16.26 -24.22 -1.78
CA SER A 120 -16.00 -24.66 -3.16
C SER A 120 -17.32 -24.77 -3.92
N GLY A 121 -17.26 -24.52 -5.23
CA GLY A 121 -18.44 -24.62 -6.10
C GLY A 121 -19.50 -23.57 -5.81
N ASN A 122 -20.77 -23.98 -5.77
CA ASN A 122 -21.91 -23.11 -5.52
C ASN A 122 -22.02 -22.58 -4.10
N ASN A 123 -21.38 -23.23 -3.12
CA ASN A 123 -21.41 -22.84 -1.71
C ASN A 123 -20.25 -21.93 -1.30
N LYS A 124 -19.77 -21.11 -2.22
CA LYS A 124 -18.65 -20.21 -1.98
C LYS A 124 -19.09 -18.93 -1.29
N ILE A 125 -18.72 -18.81 -0.03
CA ILE A 125 -18.91 -17.57 0.75
C ILE A 125 -17.79 -16.57 0.37
N THR A 126 -18.13 -15.30 0.21
CA THR A 126 -17.17 -14.23 -0.06
C THR A 126 -17.31 -13.13 0.97
N TYR A 127 -16.24 -12.87 1.69
CA TYR A 127 -16.10 -11.79 2.65
C TYR A 127 -15.36 -10.63 1.97
N ALA A 128 -16.10 -9.60 1.60
CA ALA A 128 -15.51 -8.38 1.02
C ALA A 128 -15.42 -7.33 2.11
N LEU A 129 -14.19 -6.90 2.42
CA LEU A 129 -13.89 -5.91 3.43
C LEU A 129 -13.06 -4.81 2.79
N ASN A 130 -13.61 -3.60 2.73
CA ASN A 130 -12.94 -2.47 2.10
C ASN A 130 -12.65 -1.42 3.16
N TYR A 131 -11.40 -0.99 3.21
CA TYR A 131 -10.88 -0.09 4.23
C TYR A 131 -10.29 1.18 3.62
N VAL A 132 -10.34 2.23 4.40
CA VAL A 132 -9.40 3.36 4.28
C VAL A 132 -8.28 3.08 5.28
N GLU A 133 -7.05 3.05 4.80
CA GLU A 133 -5.86 2.65 5.54
C GLU A 133 -4.83 3.78 5.54
N VAL A 134 -4.23 4.01 6.70
CA VAL A 134 -3.10 4.91 6.91
C VAL A 134 -1.87 4.05 7.19
N PRO A 135 -0.93 3.91 6.25
CA PRO A 135 0.34 3.25 6.49
C PRO A 135 1.26 4.12 7.36
N LEU A 136 2.07 3.51 8.20
CA LEU A 136 3.06 4.12 9.09
C LEU A 136 4.36 3.34 8.93
N LEU A 137 5.16 3.68 7.93
CA LEU A 137 6.28 2.86 7.47
C LEU A 137 7.61 3.59 7.64
N VAL A 138 8.63 2.88 8.05
CA VAL A 138 10.01 3.32 7.96
C VAL A 138 10.65 2.63 6.77
N LYS A 139 11.16 3.42 5.83
CA LYS A 139 11.79 2.99 4.59
C LYS A 139 13.27 3.35 4.58
N TYR A 140 14.09 2.42 4.18
CA TYR A 140 15.48 2.68 3.84
C TYR A 140 15.63 2.73 2.34
N MET A 141 16.19 3.83 1.79
CA MET A 141 16.34 4.02 0.35
C MET A 141 17.81 3.83 -0.05
N TYR A 142 18.14 2.69 -0.60
CA TYR A 142 19.48 2.42 -1.14
C TYR A 142 19.51 2.71 -2.63
N SER A 143 20.25 3.76 -3.03
CA SER A 143 20.39 4.18 -4.44
C SER A 143 21.87 4.27 -4.80
N PRO A 144 22.41 3.30 -5.56
CA PRO A 144 23.84 3.30 -5.91
C PRO A 144 24.19 4.29 -7.03
N ASP A 145 23.27 4.60 -7.93
CA ASP A 145 23.49 5.42 -9.11
C ASP A 145 22.61 6.68 -9.19
N GLY A 146 21.75 6.89 -8.21
CA GLY A 146 20.83 8.02 -8.16
C GLY A 146 19.56 7.87 -9.01
N HIS A 147 19.50 6.93 -9.94
CA HIS A 147 18.32 6.64 -10.76
C HIS A 147 17.53 5.45 -10.24
N PHE A 148 18.23 4.40 -9.87
CA PHE A 148 17.65 3.19 -9.32
C PHE A 148 17.77 3.18 -7.80
N ALA A 149 16.72 2.82 -7.10
CA ALA A 149 16.78 2.62 -5.67
C ALA A 149 16.01 1.37 -5.24
N VAL A 150 16.56 0.67 -4.24
CA VAL A 150 15.89 -0.41 -3.53
C VAL A 150 15.42 0.13 -2.18
N GLN A 151 14.18 -0.14 -1.83
CA GLN A 151 13.50 0.48 -0.70
C GLN A 151 12.84 -0.57 0.20
N PRO A 152 13.62 -1.33 1.00
CA PRO A 152 13.04 -2.14 2.04
C PRO A 152 12.34 -1.27 3.08
N TYR A 153 11.21 -1.75 3.60
CA TYR A 153 10.44 -1.04 4.59
C TYR A 153 9.73 -1.98 5.57
N LEU A 154 9.48 -1.42 6.72
CA LEU A 154 8.81 -2.08 7.84
C LEU A 154 8.00 -1.04 8.61
N GLY A 155 6.86 -1.44 9.15
CA GLY A 155 6.05 -0.57 10.01
C GLY A 155 4.71 -1.18 10.35
N GLY A 156 3.74 -0.30 10.59
CA GLY A 156 2.37 -0.67 10.88
C GLY A 156 1.38 -0.01 9.93
N TYR A 157 0.12 -0.32 10.14
CA TYR A 157 -1.00 0.37 9.52
C TYR A 157 -2.18 0.46 10.48
N LEU A 158 -2.99 1.48 10.28
CA LEU A 158 -4.31 1.64 10.89
C LEU A 158 -5.35 1.73 9.78
N ALA A 159 -6.45 1.03 9.90
CA ALA A 159 -7.47 1.00 8.87
C ALA A 159 -8.88 1.06 9.46
N CYS A 160 -9.78 1.72 8.74
CA CYS A 160 -11.18 1.83 9.08
C CYS A 160 -12.04 1.26 7.95
N GLY A 161 -12.92 0.31 8.26
CA GLY A 161 -13.85 -0.30 7.33
C GLY A 161 -14.92 0.68 6.87
N VAL A 162 -14.90 0.99 5.57
CA VAL A 162 -15.84 1.95 4.96
C VAL A 162 -16.96 1.28 4.20
N SER A 163 -16.71 0.11 3.62
CA SER A 163 -17.74 -0.67 2.93
C SER A 163 -17.34 -2.14 2.85
N GLY A 164 -18.33 -3.00 2.68
CA GLY A 164 -18.08 -4.43 2.53
C GLY A 164 -19.37 -5.20 2.36
N LYS A 165 -19.26 -6.41 1.81
CA LYS A 165 -20.42 -7.31 1.63
C LYS A 165 -20.02 -8.75 1.89
N ILE A 166 -20.83 -9.43 2.68
CA ILE A 166 -20.80 -10.88 2.84
C ILE A 166 -21.81 -11.46 1.85
N LYS A 167 -21.34 -12.40 1.02
CA LYS A 167 -22.16 -13.02 -0.03
C LYS A 167 -22.25 -14.52 0.19
N ASN A 168 -23.43 -15.10 -0.12
CA ASN A 168 -23.72 -16.53 -0.07
C ASN A 168 -23.52 -17.17 1.31
N PHE A 169 -23.73 -16.43 2.39
CA PHE A 169 -23.71 -17.00 3.72
C PHE A 169 -25.06 -17.69 3.98
N HIS A 170 -25.07 -19.04 4.11
CA HIS A 170 -26.26 -19.88 4.27
C HIS A 170 -27.40 -19.54 3.27
N ASP A 171 -27.06 -19.42 1.96
CA ASP A 171 -28.00 -19.10 0.87
C ASP A 171 -28.79 -17.79 1.02
N ARG A 172 -28.32 -16.89 1.88
CA ARG A 172 -28.93 -15.58 2.09
C ARG A 172 -28.46 -14.53 1.07
N ALA A 173 -29.28 -13.53 0.87
CA ALA A 173 -28.93 -12.35 0.10
C ALA A 173 -27.68 -11.66 0.67
N ALA A 174 -26.88 -10.99 -0.18
CA ALA A 174 -25.69 -10.27 0.24
C ALA A 174 -26.05 -9.14 1.22
N TYR A 175 -25.36 -9.07 2.36
CA TYR A 175 -25.57 -8.05 3.39
C TYR A 175 -24.26 -7.31 3.73
N ASN A 176 -24.38 -6.18 4.45
CA ASN A 176 -23.26 -5.34 4.79
C ASN A 176 -22.34 -6.01 5.82
N SER A 177 -21.03 -6.07 5.53
CA SER A 177 -20.03 -6.68 6.43
C SER A 177 -19.86 -5.94 7.75
N PHE A 178 -20.15 -4.63 7.79
CA PHE A 178 -19.95 -3.72 8.92
C PHE A 178 -21.27 -3.13 9.46
N GLY A 179 -22.41 -3.65 9.01
CA GLY A 179 -23.73 -3.11 9.40
C GLY A 179 -24.22 -3.66 10.72
N ASP A 180 -25.04 -2.88 11.42
CA ASP A 180 -25.70 -3.27 12.68
C ASP A 180 -27.13 -3.78 12.49
N ASP A 181 -27.61 -3.80 11.24
CA ASP A 181 -29.02 -3.94 10.90
C ASP A 181 -29.59 -5.35 11.01
N MET A 182 -28.77 -6.36 11.36
CA MET A 182 -29.22 -7.76 11.44
C MET A 182 -28.64 -8.46 12.66
N GLU A 183 -29.48 -8.61 13.73
CA GLU A 183 -29.14 -9.42 14.88
C GLU A 183 -28.96 -10.91 14.49
N GLY A 184 -27.91 -11.54 15.02
CA GLY A 184 -27.63 -12.97 14.83
C GLY A 184 -26.92 -13.35 13.54
N LEU A 185 -26.34 -12.39 12.78
CA LEU A 185 -25.50 -12.65 11.64
C LEU A 185 -24.02 -12.28 11.90
N PRO A 186 -23.08 -13.03 11.31
CA PRO A 186 -21.66 -12.73 11.44
C PRO A 186 -21.33 -11.33 10.88
N ARG A 187 -20.58 -10.55 11.66
CA ARG A 187 -20.17 -9.19 11.33
C ARG A 187 -18.69 -9.00 11.57
N PHE A 188 -18.13 -7.98 10.95
CA PHE A 188 -16.74 -7.58 11.14
C PHE A 188 -16.66 -6.21 11.80
N GLN A 189 -15.64 -6.03 12.63
CA GLN A 189 -15.31 -4.74 13.22
C GLN A 189 -14.76 -3.80 12.14
N ARG A 190 -15.07 -2.50 12.29
CA ARG A 190 -14.57 -1.48 11.35
C ARG A 190 -13.09 -1.19 11.51
N PHE A 191 -12.56 -1.35 12.73
CA PHE A 191 -11.15 -1.06 13.00
C PHE A 191 -10.30 -2.29 12.68
N ASP A 192 -9.21 -2.04 11.92
CA ASP A 192 -8.17 -3.02 11.61
C ASP A 192 -6.81 -2.35 11.76
N GLY A 193 -5.86 -3.03 12.34
CA GLY A 193 -4.49 -2.56 12.51
C GLY A 193 -3.53 -3.72 12.58
N GLY A 194 -2.31 -3.49 12.13
CA GLY A 194 -1.32 -4.56 12.07
C GLY A 194 0.04 -4.10 11.63
N LEU A 195 0.87 -5.08 11.31
CA LEU A 195 2.21 -4.89 10.78
C LEU A 195 2.20 -4.92 9.26
N LYS A 196 3.11 -4.18 8.67
CA LYS A 196 3.31 -4.12 7.22
C LYS A 196 4.81 -4.10 6.93
N PHE A 197 5.25 -4.97 6.03
CA PHE A 197 6.63 -5.02 5.58
C PHE A 197 6.71 -5.36 4.10
N GLY A 198 7.75 -4.89 3.45
CA GLY A 198 7.91 -5.07 2.02
C GLY A 198 9.21 -4.53 1.49
N CYS A 199 9.35 -4.62 0.19
CA CYS A 199 10.47 -4.06 -0.52
C CYS A 199 9.98 -3.41 -1.81
N GLY A 200 10.32 -2.13 -1.96
CA GLY A 200 10.07 -1.37 -3.16
C GLY A 200 11.32 -1.24 -4.02
N VAL A 201 11.10 -0.98 -5.28
CA VAL A 201 12.12 -0.52 -6.22
C VAL A 201 11.61 0.74 -6.90
N SER A 202 12.51 1.68 -7.12
CA SER A 202 12.19 2.85 -7.93
C SER A 202 13.21 3.04 -9.03
N TYR A 203 12.75 3.51 -10.16
CA TYR A 203 13.57 3.98 -11.25
C TYR A 203 13.05 5.35 -11.67
N ASP A 204 13.86 6.36 -11.44
CA ASP A 204 13.45 7.75 -11.57
C ASP A 204 12.16 8.05 -10.77
N VAL A 205 11.07 8.37 -11.47
CA VAL A 205 9.75 8.64 -10.88
C VAL A 205 8.89 7.39 -10.73
N LEU A 206 9.24 6.31 -11.41
CA LEU A 206 8.49 5.06 -11.36
C LEU A 206 8.79 4.31 -10.07
N TYR A 207 7.77 3.71 -9.50
CA TYR A 207 7.85 2.92 -8.27
C TYR A 207 7.09 1.62 -8.44
N ALA A 208 7.63 0.54 -7.88
CA ALA A 208 6.93 -0.73 -7.72
C ALA A 208 7.32 -1.37 -6.40
N ASP A 209 6.41 -2.07 -5.74
CA ASP A 209 6.73 -2.81 -4.52
C ASP A 209 5.94 -4.11 -4.39
N ILE A 210 6.48 -4.97 -3.56
CA ILE A 210 5.81 -6.12 -2.97
C ILE A 210 5.68 -5.90 -1.47
N CYS A 211 4.51 -6.21 -0.93
CA CYS A 211 4.17 -5.92 0.46
C CYS A 211 3.38 -7.07 1.08
N TYR A 212 3.65 -7.36 2.32
CA TYR A 212 2.81 -8.22 3.14
C TYR A 212 2.30 -7.44 4.36
N SER A 213 1.00 -7.51 4.59
CA SER A 213 0.33 -6.92 5.75
C SER A 213 -0.24 -8.03 6.60
N TYR A 214 0.08 -8.02 7.89
CA TYR A 214 -0.41 -8.96 8.89
C TYR A 214 -1.24 -8.21 9.92
N GLY A 215 -2.55 -8.49 9.97
CA GLY A 215 -3.47 -7.89 10.93
C GLY A 215 -3.22 -8.42 12.33
N LEU A 216 -3.11 -7.51 13.30
CA LEU A 216 -3.00 -7.83 14.72
C LEU A 216 -4.32 -7.62 15.45
N SER A 217 -5.16 -6.73 14.94
CA SER A 217 -6.48 -6.47 15.51
C SER A 217 -7.41 -7.65 15.23
N ASN A 218 -8.17 -8.03 16.25
CA ASN A 218 -9.30 -8.92 16.04
C ASN A 218 -10.40 -8.15 15.29
N ILE A 219 -10.70 -8.59 14.07
CA ILE A 219 -11.72 -7.97 13.22
C ILE A 219 -13.07 -8.68 13.32
N SER A 220 -13.21 -9.74 14.14
CA SER A 220 -14.48 -10.42 14.35
C SER A 220 -15.36 -9.69 15.33
N HIS A 221 -16.68 -9.85 15.19
CA HIS A 221 -17.68 -9.36 16.11
C HIS A 221 -18.67 -10.49 16.40
N ASP A 222 -18.87 -10.80 17.68
CA ASP A 222 -19.89 -11.67 18.32
C ASP A 222 -20.02 -13.13 17.85
N TYR A 223 -19.73 -13.48 16.62
CA TYR A 223 -20.05 -14.81 16.05
C TYR A 223 -18.82 -15.61 15.64
N PHE A 224 -17.71 -14.96 15.36
CA PHE A 224 -16.47 -15.62 14.97
C PHE A 224 -15.44 -15.51 16.09
N ASP A 225 -14.65 -16.57 16.26
CA ASP A 225 -13.46 -16.52 17.08
C ASP A 225 -12.45 -15.51 16.50
N SER A 226 -11.38 -15.25 17.22
CA SER A 226 -10.35 -14.27 16.82
C SER A 226 -9.99 -14.38 15.34
N SER A 227 -10.20 -13.29 14.61
CA SER A 227 -9.99 -13.26 13.17
C SER A 227 -9.09 -12.09 12.75
N HIS A 228 -8.15 -12.34 11.85
CA HIS A 228 -7.15 -11.37 11.41
C HIS A 228 -7.07 -11.31 9.89
N ASN A 229 -6.86 -10.12 9.35
CA ASN A 229 -6.58 -9.95 7.93
C ASN A 229 -5.11 -10.27 7.62
N SER A 230 -4.87 -11.00 6.55
CA SER A 230 -3.54 -11.17 5.96
C SER A 230 -3.61 -10.82 4.48
N VAL A 231 -2.74 -9.93 4.02
CA VAL A 231 -2.79 -9.42 2.65
C VAL A 231 -1.41 -9.37 2.04
N PHE A 232 -1.27 -10.04 0.91
CA PHE A 232 -0.14 -9.85 0.01
C PHE A 232 -0.53 -8.84 -1.07
N SER A 233 0.32 -7.83 -1.29
CA SER A 233 0.06 -6.74 -2.24
C SER A 233 1.20 -6.60 -3.22
N LEU A 234 0.85 -6.31 -4.47
CA LEU A 234 1.76 -5.87 -5.52
C LEU A 234 1.30 -4.48 -5.96
N ASN A 235 2.15 -3.48 -5.79
CA ASN A 235 1.84 -2.10 -6.11
C ASN A 235 2.77 -1.55 -7.18
N ILE A 236 2.26 -0.64 -7.97
CA ILE A 236 2.99 0.24 -8.87
C ILE A 236 2.64 1.68 -8.55
N GLY A 237 3.49 2.61 -8.88
CA GLY A 237 3.23 4.01 -8.59
C GLY A 237 4.21 4.97 -9.22
N VAL A 238 4.05 6.22 -8.84
CA VAL A 238 4.96 7.32 -9.19
C VAL A 238 5.32 8.09 -7.93
N ASN A 239 6.57 8.54 -7.85
CA ASN A 239 7.08 9.44 -6.81
C ASN A 239 7.52 10.75 -7.47
N PHE A 240 7.21 11.88 -6.86
CA PHE A 240 7.56 13.23 -7.33
C PHE A 240 7.78 14.19 -6.16
#